data_020bfff64a5d011f771b005e2640118c
#
_entry.id   020bfff64a5d011f771b005e2640118c
#
_cell.length_a   1.000
_cell.length_b   1.000
_cell.length_c   1.000
_cell.angle_alpha   90.00
_cell.angle_beta   90.00
_cell.angle_gamma   90.00
#
_symmetry.space_group_name_H-M   'P 1'
#
loop_
_entity.id
_entity.type
_entity.pdbx_description
1 polymer ?
#
loop_
_entity_poly.entity_id
_entity_poly.type
_entity_poly.pdbx_seq_one_letter_code
_entity_poly.pdbx_strand_id
1 'polypeptide(L)' 'MAHTRELARFEVPLGRQQIELQQIDHAEGGMSLLRIRIREGKRFTIFDIDPGTAREWAGAMQDWAATQDVASE' A
#
# COMPACT_ATOMS: atom_id res chain seq x y z
N MET A 1 -14.06 4.87 17.63
CA MET A 1 -14.05 3.69 16.77
C MET A 1 -13.48 4.05 15.42
N ALA A 2 -12.66 3.20 14.86
CA ALA A 2 -12.05 3.50 13.58
C ALA A 2 -12.87 2.93 12.45
N HIS A 3 -12.80 3.58 11.31
CA HIS A 3 -13.42 3.07 10.09
C HIS A 3 -12.31 2.64 9.14
N THR A 4 -12.54 1.51 8.47
CA THR A 4 -11.60 0.97 7.51
C THR A 4 -12.27 0.92 6.16
N ARG A 5 -11.59 1.46 5.15
CA ARG A 5 -12.11 1.45 3.79
C ARG A 5 -11.06 0.87 2.85
N GLU A 6 -11.45 -0.12 2.09
CA GLU A 6 -10.50 -0.72 1.15
C GLU A 6 -10.31 0.19 -0.04
N LEU A 7 -9.07 0.43 -0.40
CA LEU A 7 -8.74 1.32 -1.52
C LEU A 7 -8.24 0.57 -2.73
N ALA A 8 -7.42 -0.46 -2.53
CA ALA A 8 -6.81 -1.16 -3.65
C ALA A 8 -6.34 -2.52 -3.20
N ARG A 9 -6.15 -3.39 -4.18
CA ARG A 9 -5.67 -4.74 -3.94
C ARG A 9 -4.85 -5.16 -5.14
N PHE A 10 -3.65 -5.71 -4.87
CA PHE A 10 -2.74 -6.13 -5.92
C PHE A 10 -2.20 -7.51 -5.62
N GLU A 11 -1.84 -8.22 -6.68
CA GLU A 11 -1.09 -9.45 -6.51
C GLU A 11 0.23 -9.29 -7.24
N VAL A 12 1.34 -9.61 -6.56
CA VAL A 12 2.66 -9.53 -7.16
C VAL A 12 2.88 -10.81 -7.95
N PRO A 13 3.07 -10.73 -9.27
CA PRO A 13 3.10 -11.94 -10.09
C PRO A 13 4.22 -12.91 -9.74
N LEU A 14 5.40 -12.39 -9.44
CA LEU A 14 6.53 -13.26 -9.21
C LEU A 14 6.46 -14.00 -7.89
N GLY A 15 6.09 -13.30 -6.85
CA GLY A 15 6.06 -13.91 -5.52
C GLY A 15 4.68 -14.28 -5.06
N ARG A 16 3.66 -13.89 -5.81
CA ARG A 16 2.28 -14.15 -5.48
C ARG A 16 1.83 -13.55 -4.17
N GLN A 17 2.57 -12.55 -3.69
CA GLN A 17 2.13 -11.82 -2.51
C GLN A 17 0.88 -11.02 -2.85
N GLN A 18 0.02 -10.89 -1.88
CA GLN A 18 -1.18 -10.06 -2.04
C GLN A 18 -1.02 -8.81 -1.19
N ILE A 19 -1.23 -7.67 -1.81
CA ILE A 19 -1.07 -6.39 -1.15
C ILE A 19 -2.42 -5.69 -1.12
N GLU A 20 -2.86 -5.27 0.06
CA GLU A 20 -4.09 -4.53 0.21
C GLU A 20 -3.78 -3.18 0.82
N LEU A 21 -4.42 -2.15 0.30
CA LEU A 21 -4.31 -0.81 0.83
C LEU A 21 -5.66 -0.39 1.37
N GLN A 22 -5.67 0.08 2.61
CA GLN A 22 -6.89 0.48 3.28
C GLN A 22 -6.69 1.83 3.95
N GLN A 23 -7.74 2.62 3.97
CA GLN A 23 -7.72 3.87 4.71
C GLN A 23 -8.30 3.62 6.09
N ILE A 24 -7.59 4.11 7.10
CA ILE A 24 -8.02 3.99 8.48
C ILE A 24 -8.38 5.38 8.98
N ASP A 25 -9.63 5.56 9.33
CA ASP A 25 -10.12 6.81 9.89
C ASP A 25 -10.39 6.60 11.37
N HIS A 26 -9.98 7.56 12.18
CA HIS A 26 -10.19 7.49 13.61
C HIS A 26 -11.46 8.27 13.99
N ALA A 27 -12.21 7.70 14.92
CA ALA A 27 -13.49 8.29 15.30
C ALA A 27 -13.34 9.69 15.87
N GLU A 28 -12.22 9.95 16.49
CA GLU A 28 -12.01 11.24 17.12
C GLU A 28 -11.45 12.28 16.17
N GLY A 29 -11.40 11.94 14.92
CA GLY A 29 -10.83 12.84 13.95
C GLY A 29 -9.34 12.69 13.88
N GLY A 30 -8.69 13.66 13.27
CA GLY A 30 -7.27 13.57 13.06
C GLY A 30 -6.94 13.03 11.71
N MET A 31 -5.68 12.76 11.52
CA MET A 31 -5.18 12.33 10.23
C MET A 31 -5.57 10.89 9.93
N SER A 32 -6.06 10.66 8.73
CA SER A 32 -6.27 9.30 8.26
C SER A 32 -4.94 8.65 7.96
N LEU A 33 -4.86 7.35 8.18
CA LEU A 33 -3.65 6.60 7.89
C LEU A 33 -3.91 5.61 6.78
N LEU A 34 -2.85 5.23 6.10
CA LEU A 34 -2.91 4.20 5.08
C LEU A 34 -2.40 2.91 5.69
N ARG A 35 -3.26 1.90 5.71
CA ARG A 35 -2.86 0.57 6.19
C ARG A 35 -2.45 -0.28 5.03
N ILE A 36 -1.26 -0.85 5.15
CA ILE A 36 -0.72 -1.75 4.14
C ILE A 36 -0.72 -3.15 4.72
N ARG A 37 -1.42 -4.06 4.04
CA ARG A 37 -1.47 -5.46 4.43
C ARG A 37 -0.83 -6.28 3.33
N ILE A 38 0.18 -7.05 3.70
CA ILE A 38 0.88 -7.90 2.74
C ILE A 38 0.76 -9.33 3.22
N ARG A 39 0.25 -10.18 2.35
CA ARG A 39 0.11 -11.59 2.67
C ARG A 39 1.06 -12.40 1.80
N GLU A 40 1.88 -13.20 2.47
CA GLU A 40 2.78 -14.12 1.80
C GLU A 40 2.48 -15.52 2.34
N GLY A 41 1.71 -16.31 1.61
CA GLY A 41 1.30 -17.59 2.11
C GLY A 41 0.47 -17.43 3.38
N LYS A 42 1.01 -17.90 4.50
CA LYS A 42 0.33 -17.80 5.78
C LYS A 42 0.83 -16.63 6.61
N ARG A 43 1.76 -15.85 6.08
CA ARG A 43 2.34 -14.75 6.83
C ARG A 43 1.68 -13.46 6.43
N PHE A 44 1.47 -12.60 7.41
CA PHE A 44 0.90 -11.28 7.19
C PHE A 44 1.84 -10.23 7.73
N THR A 45 1.99 -9.15 6.97
CA THR A 45 2.68 -7.96 7.43
C THR A 45 1.67 -6.83 7.35
N ILE A 46 1.46 -6.14 8.46
CA ILE A 46 0.47 -5.06 8.51
C ILE A 46 1.11 -3.88 9.21
N PHE A 47 1.06 -2.73 8.58
CA PHE A 47 1.54 -1.50 9.21
C PHE A 47 0.83 -0.31 8.59
N ASP A 48 0.86 0.80 9.32
CA ASP A 48 0.17 2.02 8.90
C ASP A 48 1.18 3.12 8.64
N ILE A 49 0.93 3.91 7.62
CA ILE A 49 1.80 5.03 7.30
C ILE A 49 0.96 6.28 7.11
N ASP A 50 1.61 7.43 7.29
CA ASP A 50 0.97 8.72 7.11
C ASP A 50 0.99 9.13 5.64
N PRO A 51 0.21 10.14 5.24
CA PRO A 51 0.17 10.54 3.83
C PRO A 51 1.52 11.00 3.29
N GLY A 52 2.34 11.65 4.11
CA GLY A 52 3.65 12.07 3.64
C GLY A 52 4.55 10.90 3.29
N THR A 53 4.58 9.90 4.15
CA THR A 53 5.36 8.71 3.88
C THR A 53 4.82 7.97 2.66
N ALA A 54 3.50 7.93 2.52
CA ALA A 54 2.92 7.28 1.35
C ALA A 54 3.35 7.98 0.07
N ARG A 55 3.40 9.31 0.11
CA ARG A 55 3.79 10.10 -1.06
C ARG A 55 5.25 9.82 -1.42
N GLU A 56 6.12 9.77 -0.41
CA GLU A 56 7.53 9.50 -0.65
C GLU A 56 7.75 8.09 -1.19
N TRP A 57 7.08 7.14 -0.60
CA TRP A 57 7.23 5.74 -0.99
C TRP A 57 6.72 5.54 -2.40
N ALA A 58 5.53 6.05 -2.69
CA ALA A 58 4.94 5.92 -4.01
C ALA A 58 5.81 6.59 -5.06
N GLY A 59 6.36 7.76 -4.74
CA GLY A 59 7.23 8.46 -5.66
C GLY A 59 8.49 7.69 -5.99
N ALA A 60 9.10 7.09 -4.97
CA ALA A 60 10.31 6.31 -5.19
C ALA A 60 10.02 5.09 -6.06
N MET A 61 8.90 4.44 -5.80
CA MET A 61 8.52 3.29 -6.62
C MET A 61 8.25 3.70 -8.06
N GLN A 62 7.57 4.82 -8.22
CA GLN A 62 7.25 5.29 -9.54
C GLN A 62 8.49 5.69 -10.32
N ASP A 63 9.43 6.37 -9.63
CA ASP A 63 10.67 6.77 -10.26
C ASP A 63 11.48 5.56 -10.72
N TRP A 64 11.58 4.55 -9.87
CA TRP A 64 12.30 3.37 -10.26
C TRP A 64 11.64 2.67 -11.44
N ALA A 65 10.33 2.53 -11.40
CA ALA A 65 9.63 1.84 -12.47
C ALA A 65 9.82 2.56 -13.79
N ALA A 66 9.90 3.87 -13.75
CA ALA A 66 10.09 4.65 -14.97
C ALA A 66 11.44 4.41 -15.62
N THR A 67 12.43 3.94 -14.85
CA THR A 67 13.74 3.66 -15.41
C THR A 67 13.79 2.29 -16.09
N GLN A 68 12.76 1.48 -15.95
CA GLN A 68 12.74 0.15 -16.52
C GLN A 68 12.07 0.20 -17.88
N ASP A 69 12.59 -0.57 -18.79
CA ASP A 69 12.06 -0.55 -20.15
C ASP A 69 10.91 -1.53 -20.25
N VAL A 70 9.81 -1.14 -19.69
CA VAL A 70 8.66 -2.00 -19.78
C VAL A 70 7.78 -1.65 -20.92
N ALA A 71 8.06 -0.54 -21.52
CA ALA A 71 7.24 -0.12 -22.63
C ALA A 71 7.38 -1.03 -23.76
N SER A 72 8.36 -1.82 -23.68
CA SER A 72 8.54 -2.73 -24.73
C SER A 72 7.33 -3.55 -24.89
N GLU A 73 6.55 -3.53 -23.98
CA GLU A 73 5.44 -4.23 -24.25
C GLU A 73 4.51 -3.56 -24.91
#